data_596047c71200dc14fbdcced38482026c
#
_entry.id   596047c71200dc14fbdcced38482026c
#
_cell.length_a   1.000
_cell.length_b   1.000
_cell.length_c   1.000
_cell.angle_alpha   90.00
_cell.angle_beta   90.00
_cell.angle_gamma   90.00
#
_symmetry.space_group_name_H-M   'P 1'
#
loop_
_entity.id
_entity.type
_entity.pdbx_description
1 polymer ?
#
loop_
_entity_poly.entity_id
_entity_poly.type
_entity_poly.pdbx_seq_one_letter_code
_entity_poly.pdbx_strand_id
1 'polypeptide(L)'
;MEREKFSSRLGFILISAGCAIGLGNVWRFPYIVGAYGGAAFVLIYLAFLLILGLPIVVMEFAVGRASKRSAALSFNLLEPKDTKWHLTRYAAMAGNYMLMMFYTTVAGWMIYYFIKMLRGDFTGLDSDAVAGEFTSMLGNPTLMAGFMVFVVVLCFGICAQGLVAGVERITKVMMVCLLFLMIALAAHSMVLKGG
;
A
#
# COMPACT_ATOMS: atom_id res chain seq x y z
N MET A 1 -11.69 5.16 27.17
CA MET A 1 -10.39 4.87 26.53
C MET A 1 -9.90 6.17 25.90
N GLU A 2 -8.76 6.66 26.35
CA GLU A 2 -8.09 7.78 25.67
C GLU A 2 -7.63 7.34 24.29
N ARG A 3 -7.87 8.19 23.29
CA ARG A 3 -7.51 7.91 21.91
C ARG A 3 -6.00 8.05 21.76
N GLU A 4 -5.31 7.02 21.31
CA GLU A 4 -3.89 7.07 20.97
C GLU A 4 -3.63 8.18 19.95
N LYS A 5 -2.58 8.98 20.19
CA LYS A 5 -2.14 10.08 19.33
C LYS A 5 -0.74 9.77 18.82
N PHE A 6 -0.43 10.22 17.63
CA PHE A 6 0.92 10.09 17.08
C PHE A 6 1.93 10.88 17.94
N SER A 7 3.13 10.31 18.07
CA SER A 7 4.19 10.87 18.90
C SER A 7 4.76 12.18 18.36
N SER A 8 4.70 12.40 17.05
CA SER A 8 5.29 13.57 16.39
C SER A 8 4.60 13.92 15.07
N ARG A 9 4.80 15.16 14.60
CA ARG A 9 4.34 15.60 13.26
C ARG A 9 5.00 14.79 12.15
N LEU A 10 6.30 14.49 12.29
CA LEU A 10 7.02 13.64 11.33
C LEU A 10 6.45 12.22 11.30
N GLY A 11 6.12 11.64 12.46
CA GLY A 11 5.44 10.36 12.55
C GLY A 11 4.13 10.34 11.79
N PHE A 12 3.29 11.35 11.97
CA PHE A 12 2.04 11.49 11.23
C PHE A 12 2.27 11.56 9.70
N ILE A 13 3.22 12.38 9.24
CA ILE A 13 3.52 12.53 7.81
C ILE A 13 4.02 11.20 7.23
N LEU A 14 4.95 10.53 7.89
CA LEU A 14 5.51 9.25 7.41
C LEU A 14 4.46 8.14 7.40
N ILE A 15 3.57 8.07 8.38
CA ILE A 15 2.48 7.10 8.37
C ILE A 15 1.48 7.42 7.27
N SER A 16 1.11 8.70 7.10
CA SER A 16 0.22 9.12 6.03
C SER A 16 0.81 8.80 4.65
N ALA A 17 2.11 9.05 4.46
CA ALA A 17 2.83 8.65 3.25
C ALA A 17 2.86 7.13 3.08
N GLY A 18 3.10 6.36 4.16
CA GLY A 18 3.07 4.91 4.14
C GLY A 18 1.70 4.32 3.79
N CYS A 19 0.63 4.97 4.22
CA CYS A 19 -0.73 4.61 3.81
C CYS A 19 -1.02 4.96 2.35
N ALA A 20 -0.43 6.04 1.84
CA ALA A 20 -0.61 6.48 0.45
C ALA A 20 0.25 5.69 -0.54
N ILE A 21 1.46 5.28 -0.14
CA ILE A 21 2.37 4.50 -0.97
C ILE A 21 1.99 3.02 -0.86
N GLY A 22 1.16 2.58 -1.80
CA GLY A 22 0.77 1.18 -1.93
C GLY A 22 1.62 0.42 -2.95
N LEU A 23 1.39 -0.87 -3.05
CA LEU A 23 2.01 -1.74 -4.07
C LEU A 23 1.82 -1.21 -5.50
N GLY A 24 0.68 -0.58 -5.77
CA GLY A 24 0.39 0.04 -7.06
C GLY A 24 1.40 1.11 -7.45
N ASN A 25 1.84 1.93 -6.50
CA ASN A 25 2.78 3.03 -6.76
C ASN A 25 4.20 2.54 -7.04
N VAL A 26 4.62 1.47 -6.36
CA VAL A 26 6.01 0.97 -6.48
C VAL A 26 6.16 -0.03 -7.64
N TRP A 27 5.14 -0.82 -7.90
CA TRP A 27 5.17 -1.89 -8.90
C TRP A 27 4.43 -1.50 -10.18
N ARG A 28 3.11 -1.25 -10.09
CA ARG A 28 2.26 -1.12 -11.27
C ARG A 28 2.42 0.23 -11.98
N PHE A 29 2.53 1.30 -11.23
CA PHE A 29 2.63 2.64 -11.79
C PHE A 29 3.87 2.84 -12.69
N PRO A 30 5.11 2.48 -12.28
CA PRO A 30 6.28 2.59 -13.15
C PRO A 30 6.15 1.76 -14.43
N TYR A 31 5.58 0.57 -14.34
CA TYR A 31 5.32 -0.28 -15.51
C TYR A 31 4.35 0.41 -16.50
N ILE A 32 3.25 0.95 -16.00
CA ILE A 32 2.26 1.65 -16.85
C ILE A 32 2.88 2.90 -17.47
N VAL A 33 3.66 3.67 -16.70
CA VAL A 33 4.37 4.84 -17.23
C VAL A 33 5.25 4.46 -18.43
N GLY A 34 6.03 3.40 -18.29
CA GLY A 34 6.90 2.91 -19.38
C GLY A 34 6.11 2.41 -20.59
N ALA A 35 4.97 1.72 -20.37
CA ALA A 35 4.18 1.13 -21.44
C ALA A 35 3.30 2.14 -22.22
N TYR A 36 2.87 3.23 -21.58
CA TYR A 36 1.83 4.13 -22.12
C TYR A 36 2.25 5.59 -22.30
N GLY A 37 3.49 5.84 -22.67
CA GLY A 37 3.94 7.15 -23.14
C GLY A 37 4.75 7.97 -22.14
N GLY A 38 5.28 7.34 -21.09
CA GLY A 38 6.27 7.96 -20.22
C GLY A 38 5.81 9.26 -19.57
N ALA A 39 6.53 10.34 -19.85
CA ALA A 39 6.27 11.66 -19.25
C ALA A 39 4.87 12.22 -19.58
N ALA A 40 4.33 11.96 -20.78
CA ALA A 40 3.00 12.42 -21.17
C ALA A 40 1.91 11.76 -20.28
N PHE A 41 2.03 10.47 -20.01
CA PHE A 41 1.14 9.78 -19.09
C PHE A 41 1.22 10.39 -17.67
N VAL A 42 2.43 10.69 -17.18
CA VAL A 42 2.62 11.30 -15.85
C VAL A 42 1.96 12.67 -15.77
N LEU A 43 2.06 13.50 -16.79
CA LEU A 43 1.40 14.82 -16.82
C LEU A 43 -0.12 14.70 -16.76
N ILE A 44 -0.71 13.79 -17.53
CA ILE A 44 -2.16 13.52 -17.50
C ILE A 44 -2.58 13.02 -16.12
N TYR A 45 -1.81 12.08 -15.54
CA TYR A 45 -2.05 11.56 -14.20
C TYR A 45 -2.03 12.69 -13.14
N LEU A 46 -1.05 13.59 -13.20
CA LEU A 46 -0.97 14.74 -12.28
C LEU A 46 -2.16 15.68 -12.44
N ALA A 47 -2.61 15.93 -13.65
CA ALA A 47 -3.81 16.75 -13.89
C ALA A 47 -5.04 16.12 -13.23
N PHE A 48 -5.28 14.81 -13.42
CA PHE A 48 -6.37 14.09 -12.76
C PHE A 48 -6.21 14.04 -11.24
N LEU A 49 -4.99 13.93 -10.74
CA LEU A 49 -4.72 13.95 -9.31
C LEU A 49 -5.13 15.29 -8.68
N LEU A 50 -4.85 16.41 -9.37
CA LEU A 50 -5.25 17.75 -8.90
C LEU A 50 -6.75 17.96 -9.02
N ILE A 51 -7.36 17.57 -10.14
CA ILE A 51 -8.78 17.85 -10.42
C ILE A 51 -9.70 16.95 -9.58
N LEU A 52 -9.36 15.66 -9.44
CA LEU A 52 -10.21 14.68 -8.75
C LEU A 52 -9.65 14.29 -7.38
N GLY A 53 -8.35 14.01 -7.29
CA GLY A 53 -7.73 13.51 -6.07
C GLY A 53 -7.76 14.52 -4.93
N LEU A 54 -7.39 15.78 -5.20
CA LEU A 54 -7.32 16.81 -4.17
C LEU A 54 -8.70 17.11 -3.55
N PRO A 55 -9.80 17.31 -4.30
CA PRO A 55 -11.14 17.46 -3.71
C PRO A 55 -11.57 16.25 -2.88
N ILE A 56 -11.30 15.03 -3.32
CA ILE A 56 -11.66 13.81 -2.59
C ILE A 56 -10.94 13.78 -1.24
N VAL A 57 -9.63 14.02 -1.22
CA VAL A 57 -8.83 14.04 0.03
C VAL A 57 -9.32 15.13 0.98
N VAL A 58 -9.67 16.32 0.46
CA VAL A 58 -10.23 17.39 1.29
C VAL A 58 -11.57 16.98 1.93
N MET A 59 -12.44 16.32 1.16
CA MET A 59 -13.72 15.79 1.68
C MET A 59 -13.49 14.71 2.75
N GLU A 60 -12.56 13.79 2.55
CA GLU A 60 -12.22 12.76 3.53
C GLU A 60 -11.71 13.36 4.84
N PHE A 61 -10.81 14.34 4.75
CA PHE A 61 -10.33 15.06 5.94
C PHE A 61 -11.44 15.85 6.64
N ALA A 62 -12.35 16.46 5.91
CA ALA A 62 -13.49 17.17 6.48
C ALA A 62 -14.39 16.23 7.29
N VAL A 63 -14.75 15.08 6.72
CA VAL A 63 -15.55 14.04 7.39
C VAL A 63 -14.81 13.47 8.61
N GLY A 64 -13.52 13.17 8.46
CA GLY A 64 -12.70 12.66 9.56
C GLY A 64 -12.56 13.63 10.73
N ARG A 65 -12.39 14.93 10.45
CA ARG A 65 -12.32 15.99 11.48
C ARG A 65 -13.64 16.24 12.17
N ALA A 66 -14.73 16.25 11.40
CA ALA A 66 -16.07 16.51 11.94
C ALA A 66 -16.56 15.38 12.84
N SER A 67 -16.38 14.14 12.39
CA SER A 67 -16.85 12.95 13.14
C SER A 67 -15.95 12.55 14.29
N LYS A 68 -14.63 12.67 14.13
CA LYS A 68 -13.60 12.12 15.04
C LYS A 68 -13.81 10.63 15.33
N ARG A 69 -14.37 9.91 14.38
CA ARG A 69 -14.68 8.47 14.44
C ARG A 69 -14.01 7.73 13.29
N SER A 70 -14.09 6.40 13.31
CA SER A 70 -13.68 5.58 12.16
C SER A 70 -14.57 5.82 10.95
N ALA A 71 -14.08 5.52 9.74
CA ALA A 71 -14.87 5.68 8.51
C ALA A 71 -16.24 4.97 8.59
N ALA A 72 -16.31 3.82 9.24
CA ALA A 72 -17.55 3.07 9.42
C ALA A 72 -18.60 3.78 10.30
N LEU A 73 -18.18 4.63 11.22
CA LEU A 73 -19.06 5.31 12.18
C LEU A 73 -19.23 6.81 11.90
N SER A 74 -18.46 7.37 10.98
CA SER A 74 -18.47 8.80 10.70
C SER A 74 -19.83 9.27 10.23
N PHE A 75 -20.45 8.56 9.30
CA PHE A 75 -21.75 8.94 8.75
C PHE A 75 -22.90 8.73 9.73
N ASN A 76 -22.81 7.76 10.66
CA ASN A 76 -23.83 7.63 11.72
C ASN A 76 -23.97 8.88 12.58
N LEU A 77 -22.88 9.64 12.72
CA LEU A 77 -22.85 10.87 13.52
C LEU A 77 -23.19 12.13 12.71
N LEU A 78 -22.83 12.14 11.42
CA LEU A 78 -22.89 13.33 10.55
C LEU A 78 -24.13 13.34 9.66
N GLU A 79 -24.86 12.22 9.55
CA GLU A 79 -26.00 12.17 8.66
C GLU A 79 -27.15 13.08 9.11
N PRO A 80 -27.80 13.80 8.17
CA PRO A 80 -29.03 14.52 8.43
C PRO A 80 -30.17 13.55 8.80
N LYS A 81 -31.16 14.04 9.55
CA LYS A 81 -32.38 13.29 9.87
C LYS A 81 -33.04 12.79 8.58
N ASP A 82 -33.58 11.59 8.63
CA ASP A 82 -34.29 10.92 7.53
C ASP A 82 -33.44 10.53 6.31
N THR A 83 -32.11 10.48 6.46
CA THR A 83 -31.19 9.97 5.44
C THR A 83 -30.67 8.59 5.82
N LYS A 84 -30.08 7.88 4.84
CA LYS A 84 -29.57 6.50 5.01
C LYS A 84 -28.05 6.41 4.79
N TRP A 85 -27.31 7.48 5.03
CA TRP A 85 -25.86 7.51 4.85
C TRP A 85 -25.10 6.55 5.77
N HIS A 86 -25.70 6.19 6.92
CA HIS A 86 -25.14 5.17 7.82
C HIS A 86 -24.95 3.80 7.13
N LEU A 87 -25.66 3.52 6.04
CA LEU A 87 -25.50 2.26 5.30
C LEU A 87 -24.16 2.16 4.58
N THR A 88 -23.48 3.29 4.31
CA THR A 88 -22.15 3.32 3.69
C THR A 88 -21.10 2.54 4.49
N ARG A 89 -21.34 2.35 5.81
CA ARG A 89 -20.47 1.53 6.67
C ARG A 89 -20.32 0.09 6.14
N TYR A 90 -21.40 -0.49 5.64
CA TYR A 90 -21.36 -1.87 5.15
C TYR A 90 -20.55 -1.97 3.86
N ALA A 91 -20.72 -1.01 2.95
CA ALA A 91 -19.90 -0.94 1.73
C ALA A 91 -18.42 -0.69 2.04
N ALA A 92 -18.12 0.21 2.97
CA ALA A 92 -16.75 0.50 3.40
C ALA A 92 -16.09 -0.73 4.06
N MET A 93 -16.82 -1.45 4.91
CA MET A 93 -16.32 -2.68 5.53
C MET A 93 -16.07 -3.78 4.49
N ALA A 94 -17.04 -4.03 3.61
CA ALA A 94 -16.90 -5.02 2.55
C ALA A 94 -15.69 -4.70 1.64
N GLY A 95 -15.55 -3.43 1.23
CA GLY A 95 -14.41 -2.98 0.43
C GLY A 95 -13.07 -3.21 1.13
N ASN A 96 -12.97 -2.93 2.44
CA ASN A 96 -11.75 -3.19 3.21
C ASN A 96 -11.42 -4.68 3.30
N TYR A 97 -12.42 -5.55 3.50
CA TYR A 97 -12.19 -7.00 3.52
C TYR A 97 -11.70 -7.50 2.16
N MET A 98 -12.33 -7.08 1.06
CA MET A 98 -11.89 -7.44 -0.29
C MET A 98 -10.46 -6.95 -0.57
N LEU A 99 -10.15 -5.71 -0.16
CA LEU A 99 -8.82 -5.14 -0.29
C LEU A 99 -7.79 -5.96 0.48
N MET A 100 -8.07 -6.33 1.72
CA MET A 100 -7.16 -7.11 2.55
C MET A 100 -6.92 -8.51 1.99
N MET A 101 -7.93 -9.17 1.43
CA MET A 101 -7.75 -10.47 0.76
C MET A 101 -6.72 -10.36 -0.38
N PHE A 102 -6.80 -9.32 -1.20
CA PHE A 102 -5.86 -9.08 -2.29
C PHE A 102 -4.46 -8.74 -1.76
N TYR A 103 -4.37 -7.76 -0.86
CA TYR A 103 -3.07 -7.25 -0.39
C TYR A 103 -2.26 -8.28 0.38
N THR A 104 -2.89 -9.09 1.23
CA THR A 104 -2.17 -10.14 1.97
C THR A 104 -1.62 -11.22 1.05
N THR A 105 -2.35 -11.57 0.01
CA THR A 105 -1.89 -12.52 -1.01
C THR A 105 -0.69 -11.98 -1.78
N VAL A 106 -0.79 -10.75 -2.29
CA VAL A 106 0.32 -10.11 -3.04
C VAL A 106 1.54 -9.87 -2.16
N ALA A 107 1.34 -9.48 -0.89
CA ALA A 107 2.45 -9.37 0.06
C ALA A 107 3.14 -10.72 0.31
N GLY A 108 2.37 -11.82 0.34
CA GLY A 108 2.92 -13.17 0.38
C GLY A 108 3.82 -13.48 -0.82
N TRP A 109 3.40 -13.13 -2.04
CA TRP A 109 4.23 -13.27 -3.25
C TRP A 109 5.53 -12.47 -3.16
N MET A 110 5.44 -11.23 -2.69
CA MET A 110 6.63 -10.38 -2.53
C MET A 110 7.66 -10.99 -1.58
N ILE A 111 7.23 -11.58 -0.47
CA ILE A 111 8.13 -12.26 0.46
C ILE A 111 8.73 -13.52 -0.18
N TYR A 112 7.94 -14.29 -0.89
CA TYR A 112 8.43 -15.48 -1.62
C TYR A 112 9.54 -15.09 -2.60
N TYR A 113 9.30 -14.09 -3.45
CA TYR A 113 10.30 -13.61 -4.39
C TYR A 113 11.54 -13.02 -3.72
N PHE A 114 11.34 -12.29 -2.62
CA PHE A 114 12.45 -11.75 -1.84
C PHE A 114 13.37 -12.86 -1.32
N ILE A 115 12.81 -13.95 -0.80
CA ILE A 115 13.59 -15.09 -0.34
C ILE A 115 14.32 -15.78 -1.50
N LYS A 116 13.67 -15.96 -2.64
CA LYS A 116 14.30 -16.52 -3.84
C LYS A 116 15.44 -15.66 -4.36
N MET A 117 15.27 -14.34 -4.38
CA MET A 117 16.34 -13.42 -4.78
C MET A 117 17.52 -13.49 -3.80
N LEU A 118 17.28 -13.56 -2.50
CA LEU A 118 18.35 -13.71 -1.51
C LEU A 118 19.13 -15.02 -1.67
N ARG A 119 18.48 -16.09 -2.11
CA ARG A 119 19.12 -17.38 -2.40
C ARG A 119 19.86 -17.40 -3.72
N GLY A 120 19.65 -16.41 -4.59
CA GLY A 120 20.24 -16.36 -5.91
C GLY A 120 19.56 -17.27 -6.94
N ASP A 121 18.34 -17.75 -6.66
CA ASP A 121 17.62 -18.73 -7.50
C ASP A 121 17.32 -18.18 -8.92
N PHE A 122 17.40 -16.87 -9.12
CA PHE A 122 17.20 -16.21 -10.43
C PHE A 122 18.51 -15.94 -11.19
N THR A 123 19.66 -16.30 -10.63
CA THR A 123 20.95 -16.03 -11.26
C THR A 123 21.15 -16.91 -12.49
N GLY A 124 21.29 -16.29 -13.66
CA GLY A 124 21.49 -16.98 -14.94
C GLY A 124 20.20 -17.46 -15.61
N LEU A 125 19.03 -17.16 -15.05
CA LEU A 125 17.75 -17.42 -15.72
C LEU A 125 17.43 -16.31 -16.74
N ASP A 126 16.82 -16.69 -17.85
CA ASP A 126 16.24 -15.78 -18.81
C ASP A 126 14.87 -15.24 -18.37
N SER A 127 14.34 -14.28 -19.09
CA SER A 127 13.04 -13.64 -18.76
C SER A 127 11.88 -14.63 -18.77
N ASP A 128 11.91 -15.63 -19.64
CA ASP A 128 10.84 -16.62 -19.80
C ASP A 128 10.85 -17.63 -18.64
N ALA A 129 12.03 -18.02 -18.19
CA ALA A 129 12.17 -18.88 -17.00
C ALA A 129 11.70 -18.16 -15.73
N VAL A 130 12.02 -16.87 -15.57
CA VAL A 130 11.51 -16.06 -14.44
C VAL A 130 10.00 -15.92 -14.48
N ALA A 131 9.41 -15.73 -15.66
CA ALA A 131 7.95 -15.70 -15.84
C ALA A 131 7.30 -17.05 -15.55
N GLY A 132 7.98 -18.15 -15.93
CA GLY A 132 7.58 -19.52 -15.61
C GLY A 132 7.52 -19.79 -14.11
N GLU A 133 8.45 -19.22 -13.35
CA GLU A 133 8.47 -19.33 -11.89
C GLU A 133 7.23 -18.71 -11.25
N PHE A 134 6.76 -17.58 -11.78
CA PHE A 134 5.53 -16.95 -11.30
C PHE A 134 4.31 -17.87 -11.54
N THR A 135 4.22 -18.45 -12.71
CA THR A 135 3.14 -19.39 -13.05
C THR A 135 3.17 -20.65 -12.16
N SER A 136 4.35 -21.17 -11.90
CA SER A 136 4.57 -22.30 -10.99
C SER A 136 4.14 -21.98 -9.56
N MET A 137 4.49 -20.80 -9.06
CA MET A 137 4.06 -20.33 -7.75
C MET A 137 2.53 -20.23 -7.65
N LEU A 138 1.88 -19.66 -8.65
CA LEU A 138 0.41 -19.57 -8.71
C LEU A 138 -0.27 -20.92 -8.74
N GLY A 139 0.38 -21.93 -9.35
CA GLY A 139 -0.08 -23.31 -9.39
C GLY A 139 0.04 -24.06 -8.06
N ASN A 140 0.68 -23.47 -7.03
CA ASN A 140 0.87 -24.11 -5.73
C ASN A 140 0.08 -23.39 -4.61
N PRO A 141 -1.20 -23.74 -4.39
CA PRO A 141 -2.06 -23.04 -3.43
C PRO A 141 -1.58 -23.21 -1.99
N THR A 142 -0.93 -24.30 -1.64
CA THR A 142 -0.41 -24.54 -0.28
C THR A 142 0.74 -23.60 0.04
N LEU A 143 1.65 -23.39 -0.91
CA LEU A 143 2.76 -22.45 -0.77
C LEU A 143 2.25 -21.01 -0.65
N MET A 144 1.32 -20.63 -1.52
CA MET A 144 0.69 -19.31 -1.48
C MET A 144 -0.03 -19.05 -0.16
N ALA A 145 -0.83 -20.00 0.31
CA ALA A 145 -1.53 -19.90 1.59
C ALA A 145 -0.55 -19.78 2.76
N GLY A 146 0.55 -20.52 2.75
CA GLY A 146 1.60 -20.46 3.78
C GLY A 146 2.20 -19.04 3.89
N PHE A 147 2.60 -18.45 2.78
CA PHE A 147 3.14 -17.09 2.78
C PHE A 147 2.09 -16.04 3.13
N MET A 148 0.84 -16.20 2.67
CA MET A 148 -0.26 -15.30 3.06
C MET A 148 -0.50 -15.34 4.58
N VAL A 149 -0.58 -16.54 5.17
CA VAL A 149 -0.76 -16.70 6.63
C VAL A 149 0.42 -16.07 7.38
N PHE A 150 1.65 -16.28 6.90
CA PHE A 150 2.83 -15.65 7.50
C PHE A 150 2.72 -14.12 7.52
N VAL A 151 2.31 -13.50 6.41
CA VAL A 151 2.08 -12.04 6.33
C VAL A 151 1.00 -11.60 7.33
N VAL A 152 -0.12 -12.32 7.38
CA VAL A 152 -1.23 -11.99 8.29
C VAL A 152 -0.76 -12.03 9.74
N VAL A 153 -0.06 -13.09 10.15
CA VAL A 153 0.48 -13.23 11.51
C VAL A 153 1.47 -12.10 11.84
N LEU A 154 2.35 -11.77 10.90
CA LEU A 154 3.32 -10.69 11.06
C LEU A 154 2.61 -9.33 11.23
N CYS A 155 1.63 -9.02 10.38
CA CYS A 155 0.87 -7.78 10.47
C CYS A 155 0.08 -7.68 11.78
N PHE A 156 -0.60 -8.75 12.20
CA PHE A 156 -1.29 -8.79 13.47
C PHE A 156 -0.34 -8.65 14.67
N GLY A 157 0.83 -9.27 14.60
CA GLY A 157 1.89 -9.13 15.61
C GLY A 157 2.38 -7.69 15.77
N ILE A 158 2.50 -6.96 14.67
CA ILE A 158 2.85 -5.53 14.68
C ILE A 158 1.70 -4.71 15.27
N CYS A 159 0.48 -4.93 14.83
CA CYS A 159 -0.70 -4.22 15.32
C CYS A 159 -0.96 -4.47 16.81
N ALA A 160 -0.67 -5.67 17.30
CA ALA A 160 -0.83 -6.02 18.72
C ALA A 160 0.10 -5.21 19.66
N GLN A 161 1.19 -4.65 19.14
CA GLN A 161 2.09 -3.77 19.90
C GLN A 161 1.54 -2.34 20.07
N GLY A 162 0.38 -2.04 19.45
CA GLY A 162 -0.26 -0.74 19.51
C GLY A 162 0.19 0.22 18.38
N LEU A 163 -0.45 1.39 18.35
CA LEU A 163 -0.23 2.36 17.27
C LEU A 163 1.17 2.97 17.29
N VAL A 164 1.64 3.42 18.45
CA VAL A 164 2.92 4.16 18.59
C VAL A 164 4.11 3.21 18.57
N ALA A 165 4.08 2.16 19.41
CA ALA A 165 5.21 1.25 19.56
C ALA A 165 5.35 0.27 18.38
N GLY A 166 4.23 -0.18 17.83
CA GLY A 166 4.20 -1.11 16.70
C GLY A 166 4.16 -0.40 15.36
N VAL A 167 2.99 0.08 14.97
CA VAL A 167 2.74 0.57 13.62
C VAL A 167 3.59 1.79 13.28
N GLU A 168 3.61 2.83 14.15
CA GLU A 168 4.34 4.07 13.87
C GLU A 168 5.85 3.83 13.78
N ARG A 169 6.42 3.07 14.69
CA ARG A 169 7.86 2.81 14.74
C ARG A 169 8.34 2.03 13.50
N ILE A 170 7.62 0.95 13.15
CA ILE A 170 8.00 0.10 12.02
C ILE A 170 7.81 0.85 10.72
N THR A 171 6.67 1.55 10.54
CA THR A 171 6.41 2.34 9.33
C THR A 171 7.46 3.42 9.11
N LYS A 172 7.90 4.13 10.16
CA LYS A 172 8.98 5.12 10.03
C LYS A 172 10.26 4.52 9.46
N VAL A 173 10.71 3.39 10.00
CA VAL A 173 11.92 2.70 9.53
C VAL A 173 11.75 2.26 8.08
N MET A 174 10.64 1.58 7.77
CA MET A 174 10.36 1.09 6.41
C MET A 174 10.27 2.22 5.39
N MET A 175 9.63 3.35 5.73
CA MET A 175 9.51 4.50 4.83
C MET A 175 10.86 5.17 4.55
N VAL A 176 11.71 5.27 5.55
CA VAL A 176 13.09 5.79 5.35
C VAL A 176 13.89 4.84 4.48
N CYS A 177 13.84 3.53 4.73
CA CYS A 177 14.50 2.54 3.87
C CYS A 177 13.98 2.58 2.43
N LEU A 178 12.67 2.70 2.24
CA LEU A 178 12.05 2.83 0.91
C LEU A 178 12.54 4.08 0.19
N LEU A 179 12.62 5.22 0.89
CA LEU A 179 13.13 6.47 0.30
C LEU A 179 14.57 6.31 -0.19
N PHE A 180 15.45 5.70 0.62
CA PHE A 180 16.82 5.43 0.20
C PHE A 180 16.89 4.50 -1.00
N LEU A 181 16.10 3.43 -1.02
CA LEU A 181 16.02 2.51 -2.16
C LEU A 181 15.55 3.22 -3.43
N MET A 182 14.53 4.07 -3.33
CA MET A 182 14.04 4.84 -4.49
C MET A 182 15.10 5.81 -5.03
N ILE A 183 15.82 6.49 -4.16
CA ILE A 183 16.92 7.39 -4.57
C ILE A 183 18.04 6.58 -5.24
N ALA A 184 18.44 5.44 -4.66
CA ALA A 184 19.48 4.59 -5.22
C ALA A 184 19.10 4.03 -6.60
N LEU A 185 17.84 3.57 -6.75
CA LEU A 185 17.31 3.09 -8.03
C LEU A 185 17.24 4.21 -9.08
N ALA A 186 16.78 5.41 -8.69
CA ALA A 186 16.75 6.55 -9.60
C ALA A 186 18.16 6.96 -10.05
N ALA A 187 19.11 7.05 -9.13
CA ALA A 187 20.50 7.34 -9.46
C ALA A 187 21.12 6.27 -10.37
N HIS A 188 20.87 4.98 -10.08
CA HIS A 188 21.34 3.87 -10.90
C HIS A 188 20.73 3.91 -12.32
N SER A 189 19.43 4.22 -12.42
CA SER A 189 18.74 4.34 -13.71
C SER A 189 19.34 5.43 -14.61
N MET A 190 19.79 6.56 -14.03
CA MET A 190 20.43 7.64 -14.80
C MET A 190 21.79 7.25 -15.36
N VAL A 191 22.47 6.26 -14.78
CA VAL A 191 23.80 5.80 -15.22
C VAL A 191 23.71 4.67 -16.24
N LEU A 192 22.59 4.00 -16.37
CA LEU A 192 22.37 2.93 -17.33
C LEU A 192 22.29 3.50 -18.76
N LYS A 193 23.05 2.88 -19.70
CA LYS A 193 22.96 3.23 -21.12
C LYS A 193 21.57 2.85 -21.65
N GLY A 194 20.76 3.86 -21.99
CA GLY A 194 19.41 3.70 -22.53
C GLY A 194 18.28 4.04 -21.54
N GLY A 195 18.63 4.63 -20.38
CA GLY A 195 17.64 5.19 -19.45
C GLY A 195 17.06 6.51 -19.92
#